data_214c32718c703dc027a1e6a37559cc4a
#
_entry.id   214c32718c703dc027a1e6a37559cc4a
#
_cell.length_a   1.000
_cell.length_b   1.000
_cell.length_c   1.000
_cell.angle_alpha   90.00
_cell.angle_beta   90.00
_cell.angle_gamma   90.00
#
_symmetry.space_group_name_H-M   'P 1'
#
loop_
_entity.id
_entity.type
_entity.pdbx_description
1 polymer ?
#
loop_
_entity_poly.entity_id
_entity_poly.type
_entity_poly.pdbx_seq_one_letter_code
_entity_poly.pdbx_strand_id
1 'polypeptide(L)'
;QYVSLPVYGAELALSGEKLVRSLTALTDDDISIRQLFRAPQGFSARFNAQARSYRYRICAGSARPVLGWDHVWWYNGHLDAELMDKAAQALVGEHDFKSFCKAISAEGKPTHRFVERLTVEEIEEAGEKFIAVDITGNAFLHNMVRTIVGTLVEIGRGHRPVEWIDEVLAAQNRIAAGSCAPAQ
;
A
#
# COMPACT_ATOMS: atom_id res chain seq x y z
N GLN A 1 6.44 -9.63 3.59
CA GLN A 1 5.94 -10.26 2.35
C GLN A 1 6.19 -11.76 2.38
N TYR A 2 5.31 -12.56 1.76
CA TYR A 2 5.44 -14.01 1.62
C TYR A 2 5.60 -14.38 0.15
N VAL A 3 6.52 -15.31 -0.12
CA VAL A 3 6.76 -15.87 -1.45
C VAL A 3 6.68 -17.39 -1.35
N SER A 4 6.00 -18.05 -2.27
CA SER A 4 5.98 -19.51 -2.39
C SER A 4 6.84 -19.96 -3.55
N LEU A 5 7.73 -20.90 -3.31
CA LEU A 5 8.64 -21.47 -4.30
C LEU A 5 8.50 -22.99 -4.32
N PRO A 6 8.51 -23.64 -5.51
CA PRO A 6 8.68 -25.07 -5.59
C PRO A 6 10.09 -25.44 -5.15
N VAL A 7 10.23 -26.49 -4.35
CA VAL A 7 11.53 -27.03 -3.93
C VAL A 7 11.64 -28.51 -4.29
N TYR A 8 12.85 -28.94 -4.62
CA TYR A 8 13.15 -30.31 -4.99
C TYR A 8 13.86 -31.07 -3.85
N GLY A 9 13.86 -32.41 -3.88
CA GLY A 9 14.24 -33.25 -2.76
C GLY A 9 15.63 -33.00 -2.16
N ALA A 10 16.61 -32.56 -2.96
CA ALA A 10 17.96 -32.27 -2.45
C ALA A 10 18.00 -31.02 -1.55
N GLU A 11 17.16 -30.01 -1.82
CA GLU A 11 17.09 -28.77 -1.06
C GLU A 11 16.35 -28.97 0.28
N LEU A 12 15.43 -29.93 0.32
CA LEU A 12 14.71 -30.29 1.55
C LEU A 12 15.62 -30.97 2.59
N ALA A 13 16.77 -31.46 2.21
CA ALA A 13 17.77 -32.05 3.12
C ALA A 13 18.61 -31.00 3.86
N LEU A 14 18.59 -29.72 3.40
CA LEU A 14 19.30 -28.64 4.06
C LEU A 14 18.54 -28.18 5.30
N SER A 15 19.26 -27.80 6.36
CA SER A 15 18.61 -27.15 7.51
C SER A 15 18.01 -25.80 7.12
N GLY A 16 16.84 -25.46 7.68
CA GLY A 16 16.15 -24.20 7.38
C GLY A 16 17.04 -22.96 7.60
N GLU A 17 17.89 -22.98 8.62
CA GLU A 17 18.82 -21.88 8.90
C GLU A 17 19.91 -21.72 7.82
N LYS A 18 20.44 -22.84 7.30
CA LYS A 18 21.41 -22.79 6.19
C LYS A 18 20.77 -22.22 4.93
N LEU A 19 19.53 -22.64 4.63
CA LEU A 19 18.78 -22.10 3.49
C LEU A 19 18.49 -20.61 3.65
N VAL A 20 18.01 -20.16 4.80
CA VAL A 20 17.78 -18.73 5.09
C VAL A 20 19.05 -17.93 4.86
N ARG A 21 20.19 -18.38 5.40
CA ARG A 21 21.49 -17.70 5.27
C ARG A 21 21.95 -17.65 3.81
N SER A 22 21.84 -18.76 3.09
CA SER A 22 22.25 -18.85 1.68
C SER A 22 21.37 -17.96 0.79
N LEU A 23 20.05 -17.98 1.00
CA LEU A 23 19.12 -17.15 0.23
C LEU A 23 19.34 -15.66 0.52
N THR A 24 19.53 -15.28 1.79
CA THR A 24 19.83 -13.89 2.15
C THR A 24 21.15 -13.40 1.52
N ALA A 25 22.15 -14.26 1.41
CA ALA A 25 23.42 -13.91 0.77
C ALA A 25 23.32 -13.74 -0.77
N LEU A 26 22.24 -14.21 -1.38
CA LEU A 26 21.96 -14.10 -2.82
C LEU A 26 20.99 -12.98 -3.18
N THR A 27 20.39 -12.31 -2.18
CA THR A 27 19.50 -11.18 -2.37
C THR A 27 20.26 -9.87 -2.22
N ASP A 28 19.70 -8.79 -2.75
CA ASP A 28 20.21 -7.43 -2.57
C ASP A 28 20.16 -7.01 -1.08
N ASP A 29 20.93 -6.00 -0.69
CA ASP A 29 21.11 -5.57 0.71
C ASP A 29 19.81 -5.09 1.37
N ASP A 30 18.82 -4.68 0.59
CA ASP A 30 17.49 -4.25 1.03
C ASP A 30 16.48 -5.41 1.20
N ILE A 31 16.89 -6.66 0.88
CA ILE A 31 16.08 -7.87 1.00
C ILE A 31 16.68 -8.83 2.02
N SER A 32 15.94 -9.15 3.06
CA SER A 32 16.33 -10.12 4.08
C SER A 32 15.31 -11.25 4.21
N ILE A 33 15.77 -12.49 4.04
CA ILE A 33 14.95 -13.67 4.28
C ILE A 33 14.90 -13.95 5.78
N ARG A 34 13.71 -13.89 6.35
CA ARG A 34 13.53 -14.06 7.81
C ARG A 34 13.28 -15.49 8.22
N GLN A 35 12.47 -16.21 7.43
CA GLN A 35 12.01 -17.53 7.83
C GLN A 35 11.55 -18.34 6.61
N LEU A 36 11.68 -19.68 6.70
CA LEU A 36 11.16 -20.63 5.73
C LEU A 36 10.15 -21.57 6.40
N PHE A 37 9.05 -21.79 5.72
CA PHE A 37 8.02 -22.73 6.15
C PHE A 37 7.73 -23.75 5.05
N ARG A 38 7.43 -24.98 5.43
CA ARG A 38 6.83 -25.93 4.51
C ARG A 38 5.35 -25.60 4.36
N ALA A 39 4.91 -25.46 3.11
CA ALA A 39 3.51 -25.24 2.79
C ALA A 39 2.88 -26.52 2.22
N PRO A 40 1.56 -26.71 2.35
CA PRO A 40 0.84 -27.82 1.71
C PRO A 40 1.03 -27.77 0.18
N GLN A 41 0.89 -28.93 -0.46
CA GLN A 41 0.93 -29.02 -1.91
C GLN A 41 -0.18 -28.14 -2.52
N GLY A 42 0.16 -27.37 -3.54
CA GLY A 42 -0.76 -26.45 -4.22
C GLY A 42 -0.89 -25.07 -3.53
N PHE A 43 -0.24 -24.85 -2.39
CA PHE A 43 -0.23 -23.54 -1.75
C PHE A 43 0.44 -22.48 -2.63
N SER A 44 -0.18 -21.32 -2.72
CA SER A 44 0.36 -20.14 -3.39
C SER A 44 0.24 -18.92 -2.48
N ALA A 45 1.36 -18.34 -2.09
CA ALA A 45 1.38 -17.13 -1.27
C ALA A 45 0.62 -15.95 -1.93
N ARG A 46 0.53 -15.95 -3.26
CA ARG A 46 -0.21 -14.93 -4.02
C ARG A 46 -1.71 -15.17 -4.03
N PHE A 47 -2.14 -16.41 -4.31
CA PHE A 47 -3.56 -16.72 -4.57
C PHE A 47 -4.31 -17.13 -3.30
N ASN A 48 -3.61 -17.65 -2.29
CA ASN A 48 -4.22 -18.00 -1.00
C ASN A 48 -4.20 -16.83 0.01
N ALA A 49 -3.63 -15.67 -0.35
CA ALA A 49 -3.69 -14.49 0.50
C ALA A 49 -5.12 -14.00 0.62
N GLN A 50 -5.62 -13.91 1.85
CA GLN A 50 -6.98 -13.44 2.17
C GLN A 50 -7.04 -11.92 2.30
N ALA A 51 -5.98 -11.31 2.83
CA ALA A 51 -5.86 -9.87 2.97
C ALA A 51 -4.44 -9.39 2.64
N ARG A 52 -4.33 -8.13 2.30
CA ARG A 52 -3.07 -7.41 2.10
C ARG A 52 -3.14 -6.08 2.81
N SER A 53 -2.05 -5.72 3.49
CA SER A 53 -1.93 -4.43 4.18
C SER A 53 -0.77 -3.64 3.59
N TYR A 54 -0.97 -2.35 3.42
CA TYR A 54 0.03 -1.40 2.99
C TYR A 54 0.09 -0.23 3.96
N ARG A 55 1.29 0.26 4.21
CA ARG A 55 1.54 1.54 4.87
C ARG A 55 2.21 2.46 3.88
N TYR A 56 1.62 3.62 3.63
CA TYR A 56 2.23 4.69 2.86
C TYR A 56 2.59 5.83 3.80
N ARG A 57 3.84 6.31 3.76
CA ARG A 57 4.35 7.37 4.64
C ARG A 57 4.56 8.67 3.86
N ILE A 58 4.10 9.77 4.45
CA ILE A 58 4.26 11.12 3.90
C ILE A 58 4.95 11.96 4.97
N CYS A 59 6.07 12.59 4.62
CA CYS A 59 6.68 13.63 5.42
C CYS A 59 6.22 14.98 4.88
N ALA A 60 5.29 15.63 5.58
CA ALA A 60 4.77 16.94 5.21
C ALA A 60 5.56 18.04 5.88
N GLY A 61 6.01 19.03 5.12
CA GLY A 61 6.75 20.16 5.65
C GLY A 61 7.87 20.66 4.73
N SER A 62 8.54 21.74 5.13
CA SER A 62 9.62 22.37 4.37
C SER A 62 10.93 21.59 4.39
N ALA A 63 11.16 20.80 5.44
CA ALA A 63 12.36 19.99 5.59
C ALA A 63 12.14 18.58 5.02
N ARG A 64 13.14 18.11 4.28
CA ARG A 64 13.14 16.75 3.73
C ARG A 64 13.57 15.76 4.81
N PRO A 65 12.92 14.57 4.93
CA PRO A 65 13.35 13.55 5.88
C PRO A 65 14.75 13.05 5.54
N VAL A 66 15.51 12.65 6.56
CA VAL A 66 16.87 12.12 6.40
C VAL A 66 16.86 10.60 6.54
N LEU A 67 16.19 10.07 7.57
CA LEU A 67 16.10 8.63 7.79
C LEU A 67 14.97 8.01 6.95
N GLY A 68 15.32 6.98 6.17
CA GLY A 68 14.36 6.28 5.32
C GLY A 68 13.74 7.13 4.22
N TRP A 69 14.46 8.14 3.75
CA TRP A 69 14.01 9.08 2.71
C TRP A 69 13.56 8.39 1.42
N ASP A 70 14.08 7.22 1.12
CA ASP A 70 13.77 6.37 -0.03
C ASP A 70 12.46 5.59 0.11
N HIS A 71 11.87 5.59 1.33
CA HIS A 71 10.59 4.92 1.63
C HIS A 71 9.52 5.89 2.14
N VAL A 72 9.69 7.19 1.89
CA VAL A 72 8.80 8.25 2.36
C VAL A 72 8.56 9.27 1.26
N TRP A 73 7.32 9.63 1.00
CA TRP A 73 7.01 10.75 0.13
C TRP A 73 7.23 12.06 0.87
N TRP A 74 8.24 12.82 0.50
CA TRP A 74 8.36 14.20 0.96
C TRP A 74 7.38 15.09 0.21
N TYR A 75 6.44 15.67 0.94
CA TYR A 75 5.48 16.65 0.47
C TYR A 75 5.86 18.04 1.01
N ASN A 76 6.25 18.95 0.12
CA ASN A 76 6.60 20.32 0.51
C ASN A 76 5.32 21.13 0.74
N GLY A 77 4.82 21.15 1.97
CA GLY A 77 3.60 21.86 2.38
C GLY A 77 2.98 21.26 3.63
N HIS A 78 1.89 21.85 4.04
CA HIS A 78 1.06 21.35 5.15
C HIS A 78 -0.01 20.39 4.63
N LEU A 79 -0.27 19.34 5.39
CA LEU A 79 -1.37 18.40 5.19
C LEU A 79 -2.11 18.21 6.50
N ASP A 80 -3.42 18.25 6.45
CA ASP A 80 -4.31 18.00 7.58
C ASP A 80 -4.67 16.49 7.58
N ALA A 81 -4.06 15.74 8.49
CA ALA A 81 -4.26 14.31 8.61
C ALA A 81 -5.68 13.95 9.07
N GLU A 82 -6.33 14.80 9.88
CA GLU A 82 -7.69 14.56 10.37
C GLU A 82 -8.71 14.65 9.21
N LEU A 83 -8.56 15.66 8.33
CA LEU A 83 -9.40 15.76 7.12
C LEU A 83 -9.17 14.58 6.17
N MET A 84 -7.92 14.16 6.03
CA MET A 84 -7.58 12.97 5.22
C MET A 84 -8.22 11.71 5.81
N ASP A 85 -8.14 11.49 7.12
CA ASP A 85 -8.74 10.33 7.78
C ASP A 85 -10.27 10.35 7.66
N LYS A 86 -10.89 11.50 7.90
CA LYS A 86 -12.33 11.65 7.75
C LYS A 86 -12.81 11.28 6.34
N ALA A 87 -12.09 11.71 5.30
CA ALA A 87 -12.39 11.32 3.93
C ALA A 87 -12.14 9.83 3.66
N ALA A 88 -11.07 9.27 4.26
CA ALA A 88 -10.69 7.87 4.09
C ALA A 88 -11.78 6.90 4.53
N GLN A 89 -12.57 7.26 5.56
CA GLN A 89 -13.64 6.41 6.10
C GLN A 89 -14.72 6.09 5.05
N ALA A 90 -14.98 6.96 4.08
CA ALA A 90 -15.92 6.70 2.99
C ALA A 90 -15.47 5.58 2.03
N LEU A 91 -14.19 5.21 2.07
CA LEU A 91 -13.64 4.14 1.25
C LEU A 91 -13.61 2.77 1.95
N VAL A 92 -13.98 2.72 3.23
CA VAL A 92 -14.05 1.46 3.99
C VAL A 92 -15.32 0.70 3.59
N GLY A 93 -15.18 -0.60 3.38
CA GLY A 93 -16.27 -1.47 2.91
C GLY A 93 -16.06 -1.95 1.47
N GLU A 94 -17.15 -2.45 0.87
CA GLU A 94 -17.14 -2.95 -0.51
C GLU A 94 -17.58 -1.84 -1.47
N HIS A 95 -16.69 -1.46 -2.40
CA HIS A 95 -16.94 -0.41 -3.38
C HIS A 95 -16.35 -0.77 -4.74
N ASP A 96 -16.86 -0.09 -5.79
CA ASP A 96 -16.21 -0.08 -7.10
C ASP A 96 -15.08 0.95 -7.14
N PHE A 97 -13.84 0.48 -7.04
CA PHE A 97 -12.64 1.32 -7.05
C PHE A 97 -12.11 1.66 -8.45
N LYS A 98 -12.96 1.67 -9.45
CA LYS A 98 -12.58 1.99 -10.84
C LYS A 98 -11.93 3.36 -10.98
N SER A 99 -12.37 4.37 -10.22
CA SER A 99 -11.76 5.71 -10.18
C SER A 99 -10.34 5.71 -9.61
N PHE A 100 -9.99 4.73 -8.80
CA PHE A 100 -8.70 4.67 -8.12
C PHE A 100 -7.67 3.76 -8.78
N CYS A 101 -7.94 3.24 -9.98
CA CYS A 101 -7.00 2.36 -10.67
C CYS A 101 -6.58 2.90 -12.03
N LYS A 102 -5.48 2.38 -12.56
CA LYS A 102 -5.07 2.68 -13.93
C LYS A 102 -6.12 2.16 -14.91
N ALA A 103 -6.68 3.04 -15.76
CA ALA A 103 -7.83 2.74 -16.63
C ALA A 103 -7.66 1.45 -17.44
N ILE A 104 -6.51 1.27 -18.09
CA ILE A 104 -6.19 0.06 -18.88
C ILE A 104 -6.21 -1.23 -18.03
N SER A 105 -5.98 -1.13 -16.71
CA SER A 105 -5.97 -2.28 -15.80
C SER A 105 -7.37 -2.68 -15.33
N ALA A 106 -8.36 -1.81 -15.54
CA ALA A 106 -9.77 -2.01 -15.20
C ALA A 106 -10.58 -2.59 -16.38
N GLU A 107 -10.03 -2.52 -17.61
CA GLU A 107 -10.73 -2.93 -18.80
C GLU A 107 -11.06 -4.42 -18.79
N GLY A 108 -12.33 -4.76 -18.84
CA GLY A 108 -12.82 -6.15 -18.83
C GLY A 108 -12.58 -6.92 -17.52
N LYS A 109 -12.21 -6.23 -16.42
CA LYS A 109 -11.93 -6.88 -15.13
C LYS A 109 -12.82 -6.31 -14.02
N PRO A 110 -13.18 -7.12 -13.01
CA PRO A 110 -13.95 -6.64 -11.86
C PRO A 110 -13.12 -5.63 -11.07
N THR A 111 -13.72 -4.47 -10.78
CA THR A 111 -13.10 -3.36 -10.05
C THR A 111 -13.59 -3.21 -8.61
N HIS A 112 -14.58 -4.01 -8.20
CA HIS A 112 -15.04 -4.09 -6.83
C HIS A 112 -13.98 -4.68 -5.93
N ARG A 113 -13.73 -4.02 -4.79
CA ARG A 113 -12.80 -4.49 -3.74
C ARG A 113 -13.42 -4.22 -2.38
N PHE A 114 -13.01 -5.01 -1.41
CA PHE A 114 -13.36 -4.80 -0.01
C PHE A 114 -12.16 -4.22 0.73
N VAL A 115 -12.30 -2.99 1.23
CA VAL A 115 -11.34 -2.36 2.13
C VAL A 115 -11.82 -2.58 3.56
N GLU A 116 -11.08 -3.39 4.29
CA GLU A 116 -11.39 -3.75 5.67
C GLU A 116 -11.12 -2.58 6.62
N ARG A 117 -10.01 -1.87 6.38
CA ARG A 117 -9.57 -0.73 7.20
C ARG A 117 -8.78 0.24 6.35
N LEU A 118 -8.99 1.53 6.59
CA LEU A 118 -8.17 2.61 6.06
C LEU A 118 -8.09 3.69 7.14
N THR A 119 -6.87 4.01 7.60
CA THR A 119 -6.63 5.05 8.62
C THR A 119 -5.53 5.99 8.15
N VAL A 120 -5.64 7.25 8.57
CA VAL A 120 -4.61 8.27 8.34
C VAL A 120 -4.25 8.89 9.69
N GLU A 121 -3.02 8.74 10.11
CA GLU A 121 -2.57 9.15 11.43
C GLU A 121 -1.23 9.87 11.35
N GLU A 122 -1.04 10.87 12.21
CA GLU A 122 0.29 11.42 12.46
C GLU A 122 1.06 10.45 13.37
N ILE A 123 2.26 10.06 12.95
CA ILE A 123 3.16 9.20 13.70
C ILE A 123 4.53 9.88 13.86
N GLU A 124 5.25 9.50 14.89
CA GLU A 124 6.64 9.92 15.09
C GLU A 124 7.55 8.69 15.09
N GLU A 125 8.52 8.67 14.19
CA GLU A 125 9.53 7.60 14.09
C GLU A 125 10.92 8.24 14.07
N ALA A 126 11.81 7.81 14.97
CA ALA A 126 13.20 8.31 15.07
C ALA A 126 13.32 9.84 15.17
N GLY A 127 12.35 10.52 15.80
CA GLY A 127 12.34 11.98 15.98
C GLY A 127 11.83 12.76 14.74
N GLU A 128 11.37 12.07 13.71
CA GLU A 128 10.74 12.69 12.54
C GLU A 128 9.23 12.40 12.53
N LYS A 129 8.44 13.40 12.11
CA LYS A 129 6.98 13.26 12.01
C LYS A 129 6.55 12.87 10.60
N PHE A 130 5.65 11.92 10.54
CA PHE A 130 5.07 11.42 9.29
C PHE A 130 3.54 11.35 9.40
N ILE A 131 2.89 11.43 8.26
CA ILE A 131 1.51 11.00 8.11
C ILE A 131 1.55 9.58 7.54
N ALA A 132 1.03 8.61 8.31
CA ALA A 132 0.90 7.23 7.89
C ALA A 132 -0.50 6.98 7.35
N VAL A 133 -0.59 6.46 6.13
CA VAL A 133 -1.83 5.96 5.53
C VAL A 133 -1.77 4.44 5.54
N ASP A 134 -2.52 3.81 6.43
CA ASP A 134 -2.61 2.35 6.56
C ASP A 134 -3.88 1.84 5.91
N ILE A 135 -3.74 0.92 4.98
CA ILE A 135 -4.87 0.32 4.28
C ILE A 135 -4.76 -1.20 4.27
N THR A 136 -5.86 -1.87 4.64
CA THR A 136 -6.00 -3.33 4.57
C THR A 136 -7.25 -3.67 3.75
N GLY A 137 -7.12 -4.63 2.84
CA GLY A 137 -8.24 -5.10 2.03
C GLY A 137 -7.98 -6.47 1.42
N ASN A 138 -9.03 -7.05 0.84
CA ASN A 138 -8.98 -8.39 0.23
C ASN A 138 -8.04 -8.45 -0.99
N ALA A 139 -8.03 -7.41 -1.80
CA ALA A 139 -7.16 -7.25 -2.96
C ALA A 139 -7.11 -5.77 -3.38
N PHE A 140 -6.09 -5.39 -4.15
CA PHE A 140 -5.95 -4.04 -4.68
C PHE A 140 -5.78 -4.07 -6.20
N LEU A 141 -6.36 -3.06 -6.86
CA LEU A 141 -6.15 -2.81 -8.27
C LEU A 141 -4.77 -2.14 -8.50
N HIS A 142 -4.32 -2.16 -9.73
CA HIS A 142 -3.04 -1.52 -10.08
C HIS A 142 -3.07 -0.01 -9.76
N ASN A 143 -2.11 0.44 -8.97
CA ASN A 143 -1.99 1.80 -8.42
C ASN A 143 -3.11 2.25 -7.46
N MET A 144 -4.04 1.38 -7.05
CA MET A 144 -5.20 1.74 -6.23
C MET A 144 -4.77 2.48 -4.95
N VAL A 145 -3.90 1.90 -4.14
CA VAL A 145 -3.43 2.50 -2.89
C VAL A 145 -2.81 3.88 -3.14
N ARG A 146 -1.91 4.00 -4.10
CA ARG A 146 -1.25 5.26 -4.44
C ARG A 146 -2.21 6.32 -4.97
N THR A 147 -3.26 5.93 -5.69
CA THR A 147 -4.29 6.86 -6.16
C THR A 147 -5.18 7.31 -5.02
N ILE A 148 -5.53 6.42 -4.08
CA ILE A 148 -6.24 6.77 -2.85
C ILE A 148 -5.40 7.81 -2.06
N VAL A 149 -4.13 7.52 -1.80
CA VAL A 149 -3.24 8.45 -1.09
C VAL A 149 -3.18 9.81 -1.78
N GLY A 150 -2.98 9.87 -3.10
CA GLY A 150 -2.93 11.12 -3.83
C GLY A 150 -4.26 11.90 -3.82
N THR A 151 -5.39 11.18 -3.76
CA THR A 151 -6.71 11.82 -3.62
C THR A 151 -6.90 12.38 -2.21
N LEU A 152 -6.52 11.64 -1.17
CA LEU A 152 -6.55 12.13 0.21
C LEU A 152 -5.64 13.34 0.42
N VAL A 153 -4.49 13.41 -0.23
CA VAL A 153 -3.58 14.58 -0.19
C VAL A 153 -4.25 15.84 -0.77
N GLU A 154 -5.08 15.72 -1.82
CA GLU A 154 -5.83 16.88 -2.34
C GLU A 154 -6.82 17.45 -1.30
N ILE A 155 -7.37 16.58 -0.44
CA ILE A 155 -8.25 16.97 0.66
C ILE A 155 -7.43 17.54 1.81
N GLY A 156 -6.36 16.85 2.24
CA GLY A 156 -5.50 17.27 3.35
C GLY A 156 -4.82 18.62 3.15
N ARG A 157 -4.57 19.02 1.91
CA ARG A 157 -4.03 20.35 1.58
C ARG A 157 -5.11 21.45 1.39
N GLY A 158 -6.39 21.11 1.62
CA GLY A 158 -7.51 22.03 1.52
C GLY A 158 -7.95 22.39 0.10
N HIS A 159 -7.49 21.68 -0.92
CA HIS A 159 -7.91 21.96 -2.32
C HIS A 159 -9.26 21.35 -2.65
N ARG A 160 -9.69 20.34 -1.90
CA ARG A 160 -10.96 19.65 -2.07
C ARG A 160 -11.63 19.44 -0.71
N PRO A 161 -12.97 19.53 -0.64
CA PRO A 161 -13.68 19.19 0.58
C PRO A 161 -13.67 17.69 0.85
N VAL A 162 -13.98 17.29 2.08
CA VAL A 162 -14.00 15.86 2.49
C VAL A 162 -14.98 15.05 1.64
N GLU A 163 -16.13 15.61 1.30
CA GLU A 163 -17.21 14.97 0.53
C GLU A 163 -16.82 14.68 -0.92
N TRP A 164 -15.76 15.31 -1.43
CA TRP A 164 -15.26 15.02 -2.78
C TRP A 164 -14.85 13.56 -2.98
N ILE A 165 -14.48 12.85 -1.92
CA ILE A 165 -14.12 11.42 -2.02
C ILE A 165 -15.31 10.57 -2.50
N ASP A 166 -16.54 10.90 -2.09
CA ASP A 166 -17.77 10.23 -2.52
C ASP A 166 -18.07 10.49 -3.99
N GLU A 167 -17.84 11.73 -4.46
CA GLU A 167 -17.97 12.09 -5.87
C GLU A 167 -16.99 11.32 -6.73
N VAL A 168 -15.73 11.20 -6.28
CA VAL A 168 -14.70 10.41 -6.97
C VAL A 168 -15.08 8.94 -7.05
N LEU A 169 -15.59 8.38 -5.96
CA LEU A 169 -16.02 6.98 -5.92
C LEU A 169 -17.18 6.74 -6.88
N ALA A 170 -18.20 7.60 -6.86
CA ALA A 170 -19.38 7.52 -7.72
C ALA A 170 -19.07 7.73 -9.21
N ALA A 171 -18.05 8.52 -9.54
CA ALA A 171 -17.70 8.85 -10.93
C ALA A 171 -17.23 7.66 -11.76
N GLN A 172 -16.73 6.60 -11.15
CA GLN A 172 -16.16 5.41 -11.82
C GLN A 172 -15.20 5.75 -12.97
N ASN A 173 -14.47 6.84 -12.79
CA ASN A 173 -13.57 7.42 -13.78
C ASN A 173 -12.26 7.88 -13.14
N ARG A 174 -11.13 7.37 -13.63
CA ARG A 174 -9.79 7.71 -13.11
C ARG A 174 -9.49 9.22 -13.12
N ILE A 175 -10.05 9.97 -14.06
CA ILE A 175 -9.81 11.41 -14.21
C ILE A 175 -10.44 12.20 -13.06
N ALA A 176 -11.49 11.69 -12.42
CA ALA A 176 -12.15 12.31 -11.28
C ALA A 176 -11.28 12.28 -10.00
N ALA A 177 -10.40 11.29 -9.88
CA ALA A 177 -9.54 11.14 -8.69
C ALA A 177 -8.28 12.03 -8.76
N GLY A 178 -7.66 12.22 -7.62
CA GLY A 178 -6.36 12.89 -7.51
C GLY A 178 -5.23 12.20 -8.28
N SER A 179 -4.08 12.86 -8.37
CA SER A 179 -2.88 12.28 -8.98
C SER A 179 -2.42 11.05 -8.20
N CYS A 180 -1.75 10.13 -8.91
CA CYS A 180 -1.16 8.96 -8.25
C CYS A 180 0.05 9.41 -7.40
N ALA A 181 0.06 9.11 -6.11
CA ALA A 181 1.20 9.37 -5.24
C ALA A 181 2.47 8.66 -5.77
N PRO A 182 3.68 9.21 -5.54
CA PRO A 182 4.95 8.60 -5.96
C PRO A 182 5.11 7.15 -5.48
N ALA A 183 5.87 6.34 -6.20
CA ALA A 183 6.34 5.06 -5.70
C ALA A 183 7.48 5.31 -4.71
N GLN A 184 7.41 4.71 -3.53
CA GLN A 184 8.43 4.76 -2.49
C GLN A 184 8.77 3.34 -2.07
#